data_34394005efa359721468c91686897273
#
_entry.id   34394005efa359721468c91686897273
#
_cell.length_a   1.000
_cell.length_b   1.000
_cell.length_c   1.000
_cell.angle_alpha   90.00
_cell.angle_beta   90.00
_cell.angle_gamma   90.00
#
_symmetry.space_group_name_H-M   'P 1'
#
loop_
_entity.id
_entity.type
_entity.pdbx_description
1 polymer ?
#
loop_
_entity_poly.entity_id
_entity_poly.type
_entity_poly.pdbx_seq_one_letter_code
_entity_poly.pdbx_strand_id
1 'polypeptide(L)'
;MAVTQHAQGVSNLFGVTDYWITRVTYSRKSGKTLISDALVHPNVGNSHEFGEKWTRDEILRKANSLVVSVLRENEKGIIVGRDDVRVITVNGFQYVRIDNELIEGDYLGCFPDQ
;
A
#
# COMPACT_ATOMS: atom_id res chain seq x y z
N MET A 1 14.40 13.29 11.61
CA MET A 1 14.53 13.31 11.31
C MET A 1 14.27 13.09 10.92
N ALA A 2 14.10 13.25 11.03
CA ALA A 2 14.07 13.27 10.61
C ALA A 2 13.55 13.22 10.29
N VAL A 3 13.47 13.49 10.40
CA VAL A 3 13.24 13.64 10.00
C VAL A 3 12.71 13.67 9.64
N THR A 4 12.68 13.80 9.81
CA THR A 4 12.47 14.01 9.42
C THR A 4 11.93 14.16 9.05
N GLN A 5 11.91 14.43 9.16
CA GLN A 5 11.72 14.67 8.73
C GLN A 5 11.23 14.80 8.35
N HIS A 6 11.19 15.27 8.41
CA HIS A 6 11.00 15.54 7.80
C HIS A 6 10.51 15.95 7.36
N ALA A 7 10.76 16.31 7.44
CA ALA A 7 10.56 16.82 6.89
C ALA A 7 10.18 17.29 6.27
N GLN A 8 10.31 17.54 6.32
CA GLN A 8 10.10 18.03 5.63
C GLN A 8 9.40 18.44 4.94
N GLY A 9 9.27 18.75 4.85
CA GLY A 9 8.70 19.15 4.36
C GLY A 9 8.16 19.22 3.50
N VAL A 10 8.36 19.57 3.25
CA VAL A 10 7.74 19.65 2.38
C VAL A 10 7.04 19.06 1.90
N SER A 11 6.50 19.43 2.01
CA SER A 11 5.90 18.77 1.60
C SER A 11 5.59 18.38 0.42
N ASN A 12 6.26 17.90 0.02
CA ASN A 12 6.08 17.15 -1.14
C ASN A 12 5.16 16.00 -0.83
N LEU A 13 4.08 16.00 -1.53
CA LEU A 13 3.04 14.99 -1.31
C LEU A 13 3.57 13.56 -1.50
N PHE A 14 4.53 13.40 -2.41
CA PHE A 14 5.05 12.08 -2.74
C PHE A 14 6.36 11.75 -2.02
N GLY A 15 6.94 12.73 -1.36
CA GLY A 15 8.28 12.60 -0.80
C GLY A 15 8.37 11.70 0.42
N VAL A 16 7.25 11.39 1.07
CA VAL A 16 7.25 10.59 2.30
C VAL A 16 6.96 9.13 2.04
N THR A 17 6.61 8.75 0.82
CA THR A 17 6.27 7.38 0.49
C THR A 17 7.53 6.62 0.07
N ASP A 18 7.74 5.47 0.67
CA ASP A 18 8.88 4.62 0.31
C ASP A 18 8.54 3.70 -0.85
N TYR A 19 7.31 3.20 -0.90
CA TYR A 19 6.87 2.28 -1.95
C TYR A 19 5.45 2.57 -2.38
N TRP A 20 5.18 2.38 -3.65
CA TRP A 20 3.85 2.56 -4.23
C TRP A 20 3.27 1.23 -4.65
N ILE A 21 2.04 0.97 -4.25
CA ILE A 21 1.30 -0.18 -4.72
C ILE A 21 0.38 0.29 -5.84
N THR A 22 0.50 -0.34 -7.01
CA THR A 22 -0.30 0.02 -8.18
C THR A 22 -1.29 -1.05 -8.57
N ARG A 23 -1.19 -2.24 -7.98
CA ARG A 23 -2.06 -3.35 -8.32
C ARG A 23 -2.10 -4.34 -7.17
N VAL A 24 -3.28 -4.89 -6.88
CA VAL A 24 -3.44 -5.85 -5.80
C VAL A 24 -4.33 -6.99 -6.29
N THR A 25 -3.93 -8.21 -5.98
CA THR A 25 -4.74 -9.39 -6.23
C THR A 25 -5.21 -9.94 -4.89
N TYR A 26 -6.51 -10.16 -4.77
CA TYR A 26 -7.12 -10.68 -3.55
C TYR A 26 -7.51 -12.13 -3.72
N SER A 27 -7.55 -12.85 -2.61
CA SER A 27 -8.09 -14.21 -2.58
C SER A 27 -8.95 -14.37 -1.34
N ARG A 28 -9.75 -15.44 -1.31
CA ARG A 28 -10.57 -15.74 -0.13
C ARG A 28 -10.00 -16.95 0.56
N LYS A 29 -9.76 -16.82 1.86
CA LYS A 29 -9.28 -17.93 2.69
C LYS A 29 -10.04 -17.92 4.00
N SER A 30 -10.66 -19.04 4.34
CA SER A 30 -11.38 -19.18 5.60
C SER A 30 -12.41 -18.07 5.80
N GLY A 31 -13.10 -17.69 4.72
CA GLY A 31 -14.13 -16.66 4.78
C GLY A 31 -13.61 -15.24 4.83
N LYS A 32 -12.30 -15.04 4.72
CA LYS A 32 -11.68 -13.72 4.79
C LYS A 32 -11.09 -13.34 3.44
N THR A 33 -11.12 -12.05 3.13
CA THR A 33 -10.45 -11.53 1.94
C THR A 33 -9.03 -11.19 2.33
N LEU A 34 -8.07 -11.82 1.67
CA LEU A 34 -6.66 -11.59 1.95
C LEU A 34 -5.93 -11.28 0.65
N ILE A 35 -4.87 -10.50 0.75
CA ILE A 35 -4.04 -10.22 -0.41
C ILE A 35 -3.24 -11.47 -0.74
N SER A 36 -3.24 -11.88 -2.00
CA SER A 36 -2.33 -12.91 -2.46
C SER A 36 -1.01 -12.28 -2.88
N ASP A 37 -1.07 -11.20 -3.65
CA ASP A 37 0.14 -10.47 -4.05
C ASP A 37 -0.23 -9.07 -4.50
N ALA A 38 0.80 -8.24 -4.66
CA ALA A 38 0.65 -6.87 -5.12
C ALA A 38 1.83 -6.50 -6.00
N LEU A 39 1.61 -5.55 -6.90
CA LEU A 39 2.69 -4.99 -7.70
C LEU A 39 3.14 -3.71 -7.01
N VAL A 40 4.42 -3.64 -6.69
CA VAL A 40 4.97 -2.59 -5.84
C VAL A 40 6.17 -1.96 -6.53
N HIS A 41 6.24 -0.63 -6.45
CA HIS A 41 7.31 0.14 -7.06
C HIS A 41 8.03 0.97 -6.00
N PRO A 42 9.34 0.96 -5.98
CA PRO A 42 10.05 1.86 -5.06
C PRO A 42 9.85 3.31 -5.50
N ASN A 43 9.77 4.19 -4.53
CA ASN A 43 9.60 5.62 -4.83
C ASN A 43 10.99 6.26 -5.00
N VAL A 44 11.62 5.98 -6.14
CA VAL A 44 12.94 6.51 -6.43
C VAL A 44 12.91 7.27 -7.75
N GLY A 45 13.11 8.56 -7.67
CA GLY A 45 13.15 9.40 -8.86
C GLY A 45 11.87 9.29 -9.68
N ASN A 46 12.03 9.14 -10.97
CA ASN A 46 10.91 9.05 -11.89
C ASN A 46 10.59 7.63 -12.31
N SER A 47 11.15 6.66 -11.63
CA SER A 47 11.04 5.29 -12.07
C SER A 47 9.73 4.66 -11.65
N HIS A 48 8.81 4.54 -12.60
CA HIS A 48 7.59 3.76 -12.41
C HIS A 48 7.68 2.44 -13.17
N GLU A 49 8.84 2.19 -13.75
CA GLU A 49 8.98 1.07 -14.68
C GLU A 49 9.28 -0.24 -14.00
N PHE A 50 9.84 -0.16 -12.81
CA PHE A 50 10.29 -1.36 -12.12
C PHE A 50 9.37 -1.69 -10.97
N GLY A 51 8.41 -2.58 -11.26
CA GLY A 51 7.57 -3.11 -10.23
C GLY A 51 8.01 -4.50 -9.87
N GLU A 52 7.88 -4.86 -8.61
CA GLU A 52 8.10 -6.23 -8.20
C GLU A 52 6.85 -6.74 -7.50
N LYS A 53 6.68 -8.05 -7.60
CA LYS A 53 5.55 -8.70 -6.96
C LYS A 53 5.91 -8.98 -5.51
N TRP A 54 5.09 -8.45 -4.61
CA TRP A 54 5.24 -8.71 -3.19
C TRP A 54 4.14 -9.64 -2.72
N THR A 55 4.50 -10.56 -1.84
CA THR A 55 3.53 -11.38 -1.13
C THR A 55 2.90 -10.56 -0.01
N ARG A 56 1.82 -11.08 0.56
CA ARG A 56 1.17 -10.47 1.71
C ARG A 56 2.15 -10.28 2.87
N ASP A 57 2.98 -11.28 3.13
CA ASP A 57 3.93 -11.21 4.24
C ASP A 57 4.95 -10.10 4.04
N GLU A 58 5.38 -9.88 2.81
CA GLU A 58 6.30 -8.79 2.50
C GLU A 58 5.64 -7.43 2.73
N ILE A 59 4.38 -7.29 2.32
CA ILE A 59 3.64 -6.04 2.52
C ILE A 59 3.53 -5.75 4.01
N LEU A 60 3.16 -6.75 4.80
CA LEU A 60 3.05 -6.60 6.25
C LEU A 60 4.37 -6.18 6.87
N ARG A 61 5.44 -6.85 6.48
CA ARG A 61 6.76 -6.55 7.03
C ARG A 61 7.21 -5.15 6.68
N LYS A 62 7.03 -4.75 5.42
CA LYS A 62 7.46 -3.42 4.96
C LYS A 62 6.59 -2.32 5.56
N ALA A 63 5.28 -2.53 5.63
CA ALA A 63 4.37 -1.51 6.13
C ALA A 63 4.54 -1.26 7.63
N ASN A 64 5.17 -2.19 8.35
CA ASN A 64 5.45 -1.99 9.78
C ASN A 64 6.64 -1.06 10.02
N SER A 65 7.48 -0.84 9.03
CA SER A 65 8.68 -0.03 9.21
C SER A 65 8.85 1.08 8.20
N LEU A 66 8.13 1.03 7.09
CA LEU A 66 8.26 2.00 6.01
C LEU A 66 6.88 2.52 5.61
N VAL A 67 6.87 3.60 4.86
CA VAL A 67 5.62 4.15 4.34
C VAL A 67 5.33 3.49 2.99
N VAL A 68 4.28 2.69 2.97
CA VAL A 68 3.79 2.05 1.76
C VAL A 68 2.45 2.67 1.44
N SER A 69 2.27 3.15 0.22
CA SER A 69 1.07 3.86 -0.18
C SER A 69 0.47 3.24 -1.41
N VAL A 70 -0.85 3.34 -1.52
CA VAL A 70 -1.59 2.88 -2.69
C VAL A 70 -1.84 4.09 -3.58
N LEU A 71 -1.44 4.00 -4.84
CA LEU A 71 -1.76 5.02 -5.83
C LEU A 71 -3.10 4.69 -6.46
N ARG A 72 -3.96 5.68 -6.50
CA ARG A 72 -5.25 5.54 -7.17
C ARG A 72 -5.21 6.31 -8.48
N GLU A 73 -5.52 5.61 -9.56
CA GLU A 73 -5.59 6.21 -10.89
C GLU A 73 -7.02 6.13 -11.39
N ASN A 74 -7.43 7.14 -12.14
CA ASN A 74 -8.72 7.06 -12.81
C ASN A 74 -8.56 6.26 -14.11
N GLU A 75 -9.65 6.13 -14.86
CA GLU A 75 -9.64 5.33 -16.09
C GLU A 75 -8.74 5.91 -17.17
N LYS A 76 -8.31 7.16 -17.02
CA LYS A 76 -7.40 7.80 -17.97
C LYS A 76 -5.94 7.68 -17.55
N GLY A 77 -5.66 6.95 -16.47
CA GLY A 77 -4.31 6.80 -15.96
C GLY A 77 -3.81 8.00 -15.18
N ILE A 78 -4.70 8.92 -14.81
CA ILE A 78 -4.32 10.09 -14.03
C ILE A 78 -4.42 9.75 -12.56
N ILE A 79 -3.38 10.07 -11.80
CA ILE A 79 -3.36 9.83 -10.37
C ILE A 79 -4.32 10.79 -9.69
N VAL A 80 -5.30 10.24 -8.98
CA VAL A 80 -6.34 11.03 -8.32
C VAL A 80 -6.23 10.99 -6.80
N GLY A 81 -5.30 10.23 -6.27
CA GLY A 81 -5.11 10.20 -4.83
C GLY A 81 -4.13 9.14 -4.40
N ARG A 82 -3.87 9.15 -3.10
CA ARG A 82 -3.01 8.16 -2.48
C ARG A 82 -3.59 7.84 -1.11
N ASP A 83 -3.44 6.57 -0.70
CA ASP A 83 -3.83 6.12 0.63
C ASP A 83 -2.68 5.36 1.24
N ASP A 84 -2.35 5.68 2.48
CA ASP A 84 -1.25 4.99 3.16
C ASP A 84 -1.75 3.66 3.71
N VAL A 85 -0.91 2.65 3.54
CA VAL A 85 -1.20 1.31 4.05
C VAL A 85 -0.98 1.29 5.55
N ARG A 86 -1.94 0.72 6.26
CA ARG A 86 -1.89 0.57 7.72
C ARG A 86 -1.93 -0.90 8.06
N VAL A 87 -1.23 -1.26 9.12
CA VAL A 87 -1.30 -2.61 9.67
C VAL A 87 -2.17 -2.54 10.90
N ILE A 88 -3.25 -3.31 10.90
CA ILE A 88 -4.16 -3.37 12.04
C ILE A 88 -4.19 -4.79 12.57
N THR A 89 -4.51 -4.92 13.86
CA THR A 89 -4.62 -6.22 14.51
C THR A 89 -6.07 -6.43 14.94
N VAL A 90 -6.65 -7.53 14.51
CA VAL A 90 -8.01 -7.90 14.89
C VAL A 90 -7.98 -9.35 15.34
N ASN A 91 -8.41 -9.60 16.56
CA ASN A 91 -8.44 -10.96 17.14
C ASN A 91 -7.09 -11.66 17.06
N GLY A 92 -6.01 -10.91 17.27
CA GLY A 92 -4.66 -11.47 17.29
C GLY A 92 -3.99 -11.65 15.94
N PHE A 93 -4.68 -11.31 14.85
CA PHE A 93 -4.12 -11.41 13.50
C PHE A 93 -3.94 -10.05 12.87
N GLN A 94 -2.91 -9.89 12.07
CA GLN A 94 -2.60 -8.63 11.42
C GLN A 94 -3.18 -8.59 10.01
N TYR A 95 -3.72 -7.43 9.64
CA TYR A 95 -4.28 -7.19 8.32
C TYR A 95 -3.76 -5.87 7.78
N VAL A 96 -3.69 -5.74 6.47
CA VAL A 96 -3.27 -4.49 5.84
C VAL A 96 -4.50 -3.80 5.24
N ARG A 97 -4.69 -2.54 5.61
CA ARG A 97 -5.87 -1.78 5.19
C ARG A 97 -5.47 -0.32 4.93
N ILE A 98 -6.27 0.34 4.12
CA ILE A 98 -6.12 1.79 3.91
C ILE A 98 -7.13 2.58 4.73
N ASP A 99 -7.95 1.88 5.52
CA ASP A 99 -8.90 2.50 6.45
C ASP A 99 -8.57 2.06 7.87
N ASN A 100 -9.39 2.48 8.83
CA ASN A 100 -9.22 2.10 10.23
C ASN A 100 -10.27 1.11 10.70
N GLU A 101 -10.93 0.42 9.76
CA GLU A 101 -11.97 -0.53 10.10
C GLU A 101 -11.38 -1.77 10.75
N LEU A 102 -12.00 -2.21 11.84
CA LEU A 102 -11.54 -3.40 12.56
C LEU A 102 -12.22 -4.64 11.98
N ILE A 103 -11.90 -4.93 10.74
CA ILE A 103 -12.49 -6.03 10.00
C ILE A 103 -11.39 -7.06 9.74
N GLU A 104 -11.72 -8.34 9.90
CA GLU A 104 -10.78 -9.42 9.67
C GLU A 104 -10.61 -9.67 8.17
N GLY A 105 -9.84 -8.82 7.55
CA GLY A 105 -9.57 -8.90 6.13
C GLY A 105 -8.68 -7.76 5.68
N ASP A 106 -8.04 -7.99 4.54
CA ASP A 106 -7.19 -6.97 3.93
C ASP A 106 -8.03 -6.11 2.99
N TYR A 107 -7.70 -4.83 2.93
CA TYR A 107 -8.37 -3.93 2.00
C TYR A 107 -7.44 -2.79 1.59
N LEU A 108 -6.99 -2.81 0.37
CA LEU A 108 -6.16 -1.74 -0.18
C LEU A 108 -6.86 -1.03 -1.34
N GLY A 109 -8.18 -1.15 -1.40
CA GLY A 109 -8.97 -0.52 -2.43
C GLY A 109 -9.33 -1.48 -3.55
N CYS A 110 -10.07 -0.95 -4.50
CA CYS A 110 -10.47 -1.70 -5.69
C CYS A 110 -9.58 -1.31 -6.85
N PHE A 111 -9.11 -2.30 -7.58
CA PHE A 111 -8.25 -2.09 -8.73
C PHE A 111 -8.95 -2.62 -9.97
N PRO A 112 -8.70 -2.02 -11.14
CA PRO A 112 -9.28 -2.55 -12.37
C PRO A 112 -8.80 -3.98 -12.62
N ASP A 113 -9.63 -4.74 -13.29
CA ASP A 113 -9.26 -6.09 -13.68
C ASP A 113 -8.04 -6.06 -14.58
N GLN A 114 -7.25 -7.08 -14.45
CA GLN A 114 -6.02 -7.17 -15.20
C GLN A 114 -6.10 -8.09 -16.37
#